data_bd5b09c46454bd6911af5dae804e2c56
#
_entry.id   bd5b09c46454bd6911af5dae804e2c56
#
_cell.length_a   1.000
_cell.length_b   1.000
_cell.length_c   1.000
_cell.angle_alpha   90.00
_cell.angle_beta   90.00
_cell.angle_gamma   90.00
#
_symmetry.space_group_name_H-M   'P 1'
#
loop_
_entity.id
_entity.type
_entity.pdbx_description
1 polymer ?
#
loop_
_entity_poly.entity_id
_entity_poly.type
_entity_poly.pdbx_seq_one_letter_code
_entity_poly.pdbx_strand_id
1 'polypeptide(L)'
;VIVVWDDDQAEIAEIIESLRSQDTDTRAVEVKAAAGGFPKKLVRSISAFANGTGGIIILGLDEDNGFVTVPDFDATAMADALAGACADLVTPSVRAQIDIVEWEGASIVVGTIPECAPFEKPCWVVSQSKYHGSYIRVHDGDRVLKPYEIDRLEENKTQPEWDLEPVPAADIDDLDPDIVAEILARERSIHERIFGRLSDEEAMLALHLITRNDNGKLVPTLGGLMAAGTYPQQFFPRLNVTFAAYPGTDKAAGLGKQRFLDNESLVGPIPVLVADAVRAVRRNMRVGGVIAGVFRKDLPDYPPEAVREAVANALMHRDYSPQARGTQVQVNLYADRLEILNPGGLYGTVTVDRLGTAGMSSARNQHLSALLEVTPAGDGDGYVAENRGTGYIEILDQLEQQLLPPPVPRDSLTEFELTFARRNPTTPERTAASGGGTRGRVLDYLREHRTASSRELAGAAGLSLNGVRRIINELVEEGVIVRTEPLKSPKQRYRLQG
;
A
#
# COMPACT_ATOMS: atom_id res chain seq x y z
N VAL A 1 38.76 14.70 -3.01
CA VAL A 1 38.41 14.21 -1.68
C VAL A 1 37.03 14.78 -1.37
N ILE A 2 35.99 14.02 -1.60
CA ILE A 2 34.62 14.41 -1.22
C ILE A 2 34.47 14.00 0.25
N VAL A 3 34.19 14.97 1.09
CA VAL A 3 33.94 14.75 2.51
C VAL A 3 32.56 14.11 2.64
N VAL A 4 32.55 12.80 2.88
CA VAL A 4 31.34 12.10 3.35
C VAL A 4 31.05 12.62 4.76
N TRP A 5 29.81 13.00 5.04
CA TRP A 5 29.41 13.56 6.34
C TRP A 5 29.51 12.44 7.40
N ASP A 6 29.86 12.77 8.64
CA ASP A 6 29.99 11.82 9.76
C ASP A 6 28.71 10.94 9.99
N ASP A 7 27.54 11.42 9.62
CA ASP A 7 26.27 10.69 9.71
C ASP A 7 26.20 9.53 8.70
N ASP A 8 26.74 9.68 7.48
CA ASP A 8 26.71 8.65 6.43
C ASP A 8 27.67 7.51 6.74
N GLN A 9 28.82 7.77 7.38
CA GLN A 9 29.75 6.72 7.82
C GLN A 9 29.18 5.86 8.95
N ALA A 10 28.43 6.45 9.87
CA ALA A 10 27.77 5.72 10.94
C ALA A 10 26.67 4.77 10.41
N GLU A 11 25.90 5.22 9.40
CA GLU A 11 24.87 4.42 8.77
C GLU A 11 25.46 3.24 7.98
N ILE A 12 26.53 3.46 7.24
CA ILE A 12 27.26 2.41 6.50
C ILE A 12 27.84 1.39 7.47
N ALA A 13 28.42 1.82 8.60
CA ALA A 13 28.94 0.92 9.62
C ALA A 13 27.84 0.00 10.19
N GLU A 14 26.66 0.57 10.51
CA GLU A 14 25.53 -0.22 10.99
C GLU A 14 25.05 -1.24 9.96
N ILE A 15 25.04 -0.88 8.67
CA ILE A 15 24.67 -1.78 7.58
C ILE A 15 25.66 -2.95 7.52
N ILE A 16 26.96 -2.68 7.48
CA ILE A 16 27.98 -3.72 7.37
C ILE A 16 28.00 -4.63 8.60
N GLU A 17 27.84 -4.09 9.82
CA GLU A 17 27.70 -4.88 11.04
C GLU A 17 26.45 -5.76 11.02
N SER A 18 25.35 -5.25 10.50
CA SER A 18 24.11 -6.02 10.33
C SER A 18 24.32 -7.18 9.34
N LEU A 19 24.98 -6.94 8.21
CA LEU A 19 25.32 -7.99 7.23
C LEU A 19 26.22 -9.07 7.85
N ARG A 20 27.26 -8.66 8.59
CA ARG A 20 28.14 -9.58 9.32
C ARG A 20 27.39 -10.43 10.34
N SER A 21 26.37 -9.86 11.00
CA SER A 21 25.57 -10.59 11.99
C SER A 21 24.60 -11.59 11.37
N GLN A 22 24.14 -11.35 10.14
CA GLN A 22 23.19 -12.21 9.42
C GLN A 22 23.88 -13.19 8.47
N ASP A 23 25.17 -12.96 8.18
CA ASP A 23 26.02 -13.75 7.26
C ASP A 23 25.42 -13.87 5.84
N THR A 24 24.69 -12.85 5.39
CA THR A 24 24.04 -12.80 4.08
C THR A 24 23.65 -11.38 3.67
N ASP A 25 23.53 -11.15 2.37
CA ASP A 25 22.87 -9.98 1.79
C ASP A 25 21.42 -9.85 2.29
N THR A 26 20.91 -8.64 2.25
CA THR A 26 19.53 -8.38 2.64
C THR A 26 18.67 -7.98 1.43
N ARG A 27 17.37 -7.86 1.64
CA ARG A 27 16.46 -7.35 0.61
C ARG A 27 16.83 -5.95 0.12
N ALA A 28 17.48 -5.14 0.96
CA ALA A 28 17.82 -3.75 0.68
C ALA A 28 19.30 -3.53 0.30
N VAL A 29 20.15 -4.54 0.47
CA VAL A 29 21.61 -4.39 0.26
C VAL A 29 22.14 -5.54 -0.56
N GLU A 30 22.98 -5.23 -1.54
CA GLU A 30 23.77 -6.18 -2.35
C GLU A 30 25.24 -5.89 -2.17
N VAL A 31 26.03 -6.88 -1.80
CA VAL A 31 27.48 -6.73 -1.61
C VAL A 31 28.25 -7.57 -2.62
N LYS A 32 29.33 -7.03 -3.18
CA LYS A 32 30.22 -7.76 -4.08
C LYS A 32 31.69 -7.38 -3.88
N ALA A 33 32.53 -8.38 -3.86
CA ALA A 33 33.98 -8.19 -3.80
C ALA A 33 34.54 -7.37 -4.96
N ALA A 34 34.05 -7.57 -6.17
CA ALA A 34 34.42 -6.87 -7.39
C ALA A 34 35.93 -6.82 -7.68
N ALA A 35 36.71 -7.75 -7.10
CA ALA A 35 38.17 -7.83 -7.26
C ALA A 35 38.62 -8.06 -8.72
N GLY A 36 37.79 -8.67 -9.57
CA GLY A 36 38.07 -8.97 -10.98
C GLY A 36 37.43 -7.95 -11.96
N GLY A 37 37.01 -6.81 -11.49
CA GLY A 37 36.29 -5.79 -12.26
C GLY A 37 34.79 -5.82 -11.99
N PHE A 38 34.03 -4.97 -12.70
CA PHE A 38 32.59 -4.76 -12.45
C PHE A 38 31.77 -6.04 -12.69
N PRO A 39 31.06 -6.56 -11.68
CA PRO A 39 30.31 -7.80 -11.80
C PRO A 39 29.07 -7.61 -12.69
N LYS A 40 29.02 -8.29 -13.85
CA LYS A 40 27.90 -8.18 -14.82
C LYS A 40 26.52 -8.49 -14.20
N LYS A 41 26.47 -9.27 -13.12
CA LYS A 41 25.21 -9.61 -12.44
C LYS A 41 24.59 -8.41 -11.73
N LEU A 42 25.39 -7.42 -11.32
CA LEU A 42 24.90 -6.21 -10.65
C LEU A 42 23.93 -5.38 -11.48
N VAL A 43 24.01 -5.47 -12.81
CA VAL A 43 23.03 -4.79 -13.69
C VAL A 43 21.61 -5.28 -13.43
N ARG A 44 21.46 -6.55 -13.02
CA ARG A 44 20.15 -7.10 -12.61
C ARG A 44 19.71 -6.54 -11.27
N SER A 45 20.63 -6.40 -10.32
CA SER A 45 20.34 -5.83 -9.01
C SER A 45 19.97 -4.34 -9.13
N ILE A 46 20.61 -3.58 -10.04
CA ILE A 46 20.20 -2.21 -10.35
C ILE A 46 18.73 -2.18 -10.84
N SER A 47 18.39 -3.04 -11.81
CA SER A 47 17.00 -3.15 -12.29
C SER A 47 16.05 -3.56 -11.16
N ALA A 48 16.44 -4.51 -10.31
CA ALA A 48 15.62 -5.05 -9.24
C ALA A 48 15.35 -3.99 -8.14
N PHE A 49 16.34 -3.21 -7.76
CA PHE A 49 16.19 -2.11 -6.82
C PHE A 49 15.34 -0.98 -7.41
N ALA A 50 15.59 -0.60 -8.66
CA ALA A 50 14.84 0.44 -9.34
C ALA A 50 13.34 0.10 -9.51
N ASN A 51 13.00 -1.18 -9.70
CA ASN A 51 11.61 -1.65 -9.77
C ASN A 51 10.98 -1.86 -8.38
N GLY A 52 11.79 -2.06 -7.35
CA GLY A 52 11.36 -2.23 -5.96
C GLY A 52 11.24 -0.90 -5.22
N THR A 53 11.77 -0.88 -4.00
CA THR A 53 11.79 0.28 -3.09
C THR A 53 13.16 0.98 -3.03
N GLY A 54 14.00 0.78 -4.04
CA GLY A 54 15.40 1.16 -4.01
C GLY A 54 16.26 0.18 -3.23
N GLY A 55 17.56 0.49 -3.11
CA GLY A 55 18.50 -0.33 -2.34
C GLY A 55 19.93 0.20 -2.40
N ILE A 56 20.83 -0.51 -1.73
CA ILE A 56 22.25 -0.13 -1.61
C ILE A 56 23.11 -1.23 -2.25
N ILE A 57 24.08 -0.82 -3.05
CA ILE A 57 25.12 -1.68 -3.60
C ILE A 57 26.45 -1.32 -2.94
N ILE A 58 27.14 -2.30 -2.35
CA ILE A 58 28.47 -2.11 -1.75
C ILE A 58 29.47 -2.94 -2.54
N LEU A 59 30.56 -2.30 -3.04
CA LEU A 59 31.63 -2.96 -3.74
C LEU A 59 32.94 -2.82 -2.97
N GLY A 60 33.75 -3.87 -2.99
CA GLY A 60 35.02 -3.94 -2.27
C GLY A 60 34.97 -4.68 -0.93
N LEU A 61 33.83 -5.34 -0.65
CA LEU A 61 33.72 -6.28 0.48
C LEU A 61 33.48 -7.71 -0.03
N ASP A 62 34.15 -8.69 0.58
CA ASP A 62 34.00 -10.08 0.25
C ASP A 62 32.94 -10.76 1.12
N GLU A 63 31.78 -11.02 0.51
CA GLU A 63 30.64 -11.64 1.16
C GLU A 63 30.91 -13.08 1.61
N ASP A 64 31.73 -13.84 0.87
CA ASP A 64 32.03 -15.22 1.17
C ASP A 64 33.02 -15.35 2.36
N ASN A 65 33.71 -14.27 2.73
CA ASN A 65 34.67 -14.21 3.82
C ASN A 65 34.28 -13.25 4.96
N GLY A 66 32.97 -13.10 5.24
CA GLY A 66 32.49 -12.28 6.37
C GLY A 66 32.60 -10.78 6.14
N PHE A 67 32.39 -10.34 4.90
CA PHE A 67 32.37 -8.92 4.52
C PHE A 67 33.67 -8.17 4.87
N VAL A 68 34.81 -8.81 4.66
CA VAL A 68 36.12 -8.15 4.82
C VAL A 68 36.47 -7.33 3.58
N THR A 69 37.29 -6.32 3.74
CA THR A 69 37.75 -5.48 2.64
C THR A 69 38.62 -6.25 1.67
N VAL A 70 38.44 -6.02 0.37
CA VAL A 70 39.21 -6.68 -0.71
C VAL A 70 40.56 -5.96 -0.90
N PRO A 71 41.71 -6.66 -0.85
CA PRO A 71 43.02 -6.06 -1.13
C PRO A 71 43.09 -5.53 -2.57
N ASP A 72 43.81 -4.40 -2.76
CA ASP A 72 44.07 -3.78 -4.07
C ASP A 72 42.76 -3.42 -4.86
N PHE A 73 41.67 -3.17 -4.16
CA PHE A 73 40.41 -2.77 -4.78
C PHE A 73 40.49 -1.36 -5.36
N ASP A 74 40.24 -1.21 -6.68
CA ASP A 74 40.19 0.09 -7.35
C ASP A 74 38.80 0.71 -7.20
N ALA A 75 38.60 1.43 -6.11
CA ALA A 75 37.32 2.07 -5.80
C ALA A 75 36.90 3.11 -6.86
N THR A 76 37.86 3.84 -7.45
CA THR A 76 37.56 4.86 -8.47
C THR A 76 37.04 4.21 -9.75
N ALA A 77 37.74 3.19 -10.26
CA ALA A 77 37.29 2.47 -11.44
C ALA A 77 35.93 1.79 -11.24
N MET A 78 35.65 1.26 -10.03
CA MET A 78 34.38 0.61 -9.71
C MET A 78 33.24 1.61 -9.53
N ALA A 79 33.47 2.79 -8.96
CA ALA A 79 32.50 3.87 -8.89
C ALA A 79 32.09 4.36 -10.30
N ASP A 80 33.06 4.59 -11.17
CA ASP A 80 32.81 4.95 -12.57
C ASP A 80 32.05 3.84 -13.33
N ALA A 81 32.40 2.59 -13.11
CA ALA A 81 31.73 1.45 -13.74
C ALA A 81 30.28 1.29 -13.25
N LEU A 82 30.01 1.51 -11.96
CA LEU A 82 28.66 1.51 -11.41
C LEU A 82 27.82 2.67 -11.97
N ALA A 83 28.40 3.87 -12.04
CA ALA A 83 27.75 5.04 -12.65
C ALA A 83 27.38 4.77 -14.12
N GLY A 84 28.33 4.25 -14.90
CA GLY A 84 28.08 3.84 -16.30
C GLY A 84 27.03 2.74 -16.41
N ALA A 85 27.01 1.76 -15.51
CA ALA A 85 25.99 0.72 -15.51
C ALA A 85 24.57 1.28 -15.24
N CYS A 86 24.45 2.21 -14.30
CA CYS A 86 23.18 2.89 -14.02
C CYS A 86 22.70 3.80 -15.16
N ALA A 87 23.64 4.40 -15.91
CA ALA A 87 23.32 5.28 -17.03
C ALA A 87 22.95 4.52 -18.31
N ASP A 88 23.73 3.49 -18.67
CA ASP A 88 23.75 2.92 -20.02
C ASP A 88 23.29 1.46 -20.10
N LEU A 89 23.37 0.69 -19.01
CA LEU A 89 23.05 -0.74 -19.04
C LEU A 89 21.64 -1.09 -18.58
N VAL A 90 20.91 -0.11 -18.05
CA VAL A 90 19.49 -0.22 -17.70
C VAL A 90 18.67 0.88 -18.37
N THR A 91 17.39 0.64 -18.58
CA THR A 91 16.47 1.65 -19.12
C THR A 91 15.11 1.56 -18.40
N PRO A 92 14.54 2.68 -17.92
CA PRO A 92 15.16 4.02 -17.93
C PRO A 92 16.48 4.06 -17.16
N SER A 93 17.31 5.06 -17.43
CA SER A 93 18.55 5.29 -16.70
C SER A 93 18.27 5.63 -15.24
N VAL A 94 19.07 5.10 -14.34
CA VAL A 94 18.92 5.28 -12.89
C VAL A 94 19.93 6.30 -12.38
N ARG A 95 19.47 7.28 -11.63
CA ARG A 95 20.33 8.30 -11.02
C ARG A 95 20.76 7.86 -9.61
N ALA A 96 21.75 6.96 -9.56
CA ALA A 96 22.31 6.52 -8.31
C ALA A 96 23.19 7.60 -7.66
N GLN A 97 23.16 7.68 -6.33
CA GLN A 97 24.19 8.37 -5.56
C GLN A 97 25.32 7.38 -5.31
N ILE A 98 26.57 7.73 -5.66
CA ILE A 98 27.71 6.82 -5.56
C ILE A 98 28.83 7.54 -4.81
N ASP A 99 29.23 6.94 -3.69
CA ASP A 99 30.23 7.48 -2.78
C ASP A 99 31.38 6.48 -2.59
N ILE A 100 32.61 7.01 -2.47
CA ILE A 100 33.79 6.23 -2.07
C ILE A 100 34.03 6.50 -0.60
N VAL A 101 34.01 5.44 0.20
CA VAL A 101 34.06 5.52 1.67
C VAL A 101 35.24 4.74 2.19
N GLU A 102 35.96 5.29 3.16
CA GLU A 102 37.03 4.60 3.88
C GLU A 102 36.43 3.66 4.94
N TRP A 103 36.74 2.38 4.84
CA TRP A 103 36.27 1.34 5.75
C TRP A 103 37.41 0.38 6.12
N GLU A 104 37.69 0.24 7.42
CA GLU A 104 38.75 -0.67 7.95
C GLU A 104 40.12 -0.48 7.26
N GLY A 105 40.44 0.76 6.88
CA GLY A 105 41.73 1.11 6.24
C GLY A 105 41.82 0.84 4.73
N ALA A 106 40.70 0.54 4.09
CA ALA A 106 40.58 0.41 2.64
C ALA A 106 39.40 1.24 2.11
N SER A 107 39.46 1.62 0.82
CA SER A 107 38.34 2.31 0.17
C SER A 107 37.33 1.30 -0.37
N ILE A 108 36.04 1.55 -0.13
CA ILE A 108 34.91 0.79 -0.68
C ILE A 108 33.99 1.73 -1.47
N VAL A 109 33.15 1.19 -2.35
CA VAL A 109 32.13 1.96 -3.09
C VAL A 109 30.77 1.65 -2.53
N VAL A 110 29.99 2.69 -2.22
CA VAL A 110 28.60 2.59 -1.78
C VAL A 110 27.72 3.33 -2.79
N GLY A 111 26.85 2.59 -3.46
CA GLY A 111 25.90 3.10 -4.44
C GLY A 111 24.46 3.01 -3.94
N THR A 112 23.81 4.12 -3.71
CA THR A 112 22.37 4.17 -3.38
C THR A 112 21.57 4.22 -4.66
N ILE A 113 20.83 3.16 -4.94
CA ILE A 113 19.96 3.01 -6.11
C ILE A 113 18.55 3.45 -5.72
N PRO A 114 18.03 4.55 -6.28
CA PRO A 114 16.67 4.97 -5.97
C PRO A 114 15.64 4.08 -6.65
N GLU A 115 14.44 4.06 -6.09
CA GLU A 115 13.26 3.57 -6.78
C GLU A 115 12.95 4.43 -8.00
N CYS A 116 12.66 3.84 -9.15
CA CYS A 116 12.11 4.56 -10.29
C CYS A 116 10.71 5.11 -9.98
N ALA A 117 10.40 6.27 -10.54
CA ALA A 117 9.02 6.78 -10.45
C ALA A 117 8.02 5.76 -11.06
N PRO A 118 6.79 5.66 -10.53
CA PRO A 118 5.82 4.67 -11.02
C PRO A 118 5.60 4.70 -12.55
N PHE A 119 5.60 5.89 -13.14
CA PHE A 119 5.43 6.07 -14.59
C PHE A 119 6.70 5.75 -15.42
N GLU A 120 7.84 5.53 -14.79
CA GLU A 120 9.09 5.12 -15.43
C GLU A 120 9.29 3.59 -15.39
N LYS A 121 8.62 2.90 -14.48
CA LYS A 121 8.71 1.43 -14.35
C LYS A 121 8.05 0.73 -15.55
N PRO A 122 8.50 -0.48 -15.93
CA PRO A 122 9.62 -1.20 -15.35
C PRO A 122 10.97 -0.68 -15.84
N CYS A 123 11.98 -0.76 -14.96
CA CYS A 123 13.39 -0.64 -15.32
C CYS A 123 13.91 -2.02 -15.75
N TRP A 124 14.58 -2.10 -16.91
CA TRP A 124 15.11 -3.38 -17.41
C TRP A 124 16.53 -3.27 -17.95
N VAL A 125 17.22 -4.40 -18.03
CA VAL A 125 18.59 -4.51 -18.56
C VAL A 125 18.55 -4.34 -20.08
N VAL A 126 19.25 -3.34 -20.63
CA VAL A 126 19.24 -2.97 -22.05
C VAL A 126 19.59 -4.13 -23.00
N SER A 127 20.54 -4.99 -22.62
CA SER A 127 20.94 -6.15 -23.43
C SER A 127 19.89 -7.27 -23.49
N GLN A 128 18.76 -7.11 -22.78
CA GLN A 128 17.67 -8.07 -22.71
C GLN A 128 16.38 -7.37 -23.15
N SER A 129 15.34 -8.15 -23.48
CA SER A 129 14.02 -7.56 -23.71
C SER A 129 13.38 -7.19 -22.38
N LYS A 130 12.42 -6.24 -22.38
CA LYS A 130 11.66 -5.83 -21.19
C LYS A 130 11.12 -7.02 -20.39
N TYR A 131 10.53 -8.01 -21.07
CA TYR A 131 9.95 -9.20 -20.44
C TYR A 131 10.97 -10.22 -19.89
N HIS A 132 12.24 -10.08 -20.20
CA HIS A 132 13.30 -10.97 -19.71
C HIS A 132 14.36 -10.24 -18.89
N GLY A 133 14.39 -8.91 -18.98
CA GLY A 133 15.39 -8.05 -18.35
C GLY A 133 14.87 -7.21 -17.20
N SER A 134 13.58 -7.27 -16.90
CA SER A 134 12.98 -6.60 -15.73
C SER A 134 13.09 -7.51 -14.51
N TYR A 135 13.72 -7.01 -13.46
CA TYR A 135 13.96 -7.77 -12.23
C TYR A 135 13.29 -7.07 -11.05
N ILE A 136 13.00 -7.86 -10.00
CA ILE A 136 12.52 -7.40 -8.68
C ILE A 136 13.30 -8.14 -7.60
N ARG A 137 13.60 -7.46 -6.50
CA ARG A 137 14.31 -8.06 -5.36
C ARG A 137 13.32 -8.83 -4.49
N VAL A 138 13.59 -10.12 -4.29
CA VAL A 138 12.81 -11.01 -3.42
C VAL A 138 13.76 -11.66 -2.43
N HIS A 139 13.67 -11.28 -1.16
CA HIS A 139 14.62 -11.68 -0.13
C HIS A 139 16.06 -11.24 -0.52
N ASP A 140 17.00 -12.13 -0.68
CA ASP A 140 18.40 -11.92 -1.04
C ASP A 140 18.69 -12.07 -2.55
N GLY A 141 17.68 -12.27 -3.39
CA GLY A 141 17.86 -12.59 -4.80
C GLY A 141 17.02 -11.79 -5.78
N ASP A 142 17.57 -11.57 -6.98
CA ASP A 142 16.89 -10.93 -8.09
C ASP A 142 16.06 -11.95 -8.85
N ARG A 143 14.77 -11.67 -9.05
CA ARG A 143 13.82 -12.49 -9.82
C ARG A 143 13.31 -11.72 -11.01
N VAL A 144 13.18 -12.39 -12.14
CA VAL A 144 12.52 -11.79 -13.31
C VAL A 144 11.06 -11.56 -13.01
N LEU A 145 10.57 -10.35 -13.29
CA LEU A 145 9.15 -10.03 -13.21
C LEU A 145 8.35 -10.91 -14.17
N LYS A 146 7.18 -11.36 -13.72
CA LYS A 146 6.25 -12.10 -14.57
C LYS A 146 5.65 -11.17 -15.64
N PRO A 147 5.22 -11.68 -16.80
CA PRO A 147 4.59 -10.85 -17.83
C PRO A 147 3.45 -9.99 -17.30
N TYR A 148 2.57 -10.55 -16.46
CA TYR A 148 1.47 -9.80 -15.86
C TYR A 148 1.95 -8.64 -14.97
N GLU A 149 3.03 -8.84 -14.18
CA GLU A 149 3.61 -7.77 -13.34
C GLU A 149 4.17 -6.63 -14.21
N ILE A 150 4.79 -6.98 -15.33
CA ILE A 150 5.32 -6.00 -16.30
C ILE A 150 4.17 -5.23 -16.94
N ASP A 151 3.10 -5.91 -17.37
CA ASP A 151 1.92 -5.29 -17.92
C ASP A 151 1.26 -4.31 -16.94
N ARG A 152 1.24 -4.64 -15.65
CA ARG A 152 0.77 -3.73 -14.59
C ARG A 152 1.63 -2.48 -14.48
N LEU A 153 2.95 -2.61 -14.52
CA LEU A 153 3.87 -1.48 -14.47
C LEU A 153 3.74 -0.59 -15.72
N GLU A 154 3.54 -1.18 -16.90
CA GLU A 154 3.29 -0.42 -18.13
C GLU A 154 1.96 0.33 -18.09
N GLU A 155 0.91 -0.30 -17.56
CA GLU A 155 -0.40 0.33 -17.40
C GLU A 155 -0.36 1.54 -16.47
N ASN A 156 0.50 1.52 -15.46
CA ASN A 156 0.68 2.65 -14.54
C ASN A 156 1.30 3.91 -15.21
N LYS A 157 1.77 3.80 -16.45
CA LYS A 157 2.27 4.95 -17.23
C LYS A 157 1.16 5.81 -17.80
N THR A 158 -0.03 5.26 -17.94
CA THR A 158 -1.23 5.94 -18.45
C THR A 158 -2.39 5.72 -17.50
N GLN A 159 -3.43 6.53 -17.62
CA GLN A 159 -4.65 6.29 -16.88
C GLN A 159 -5.38 5.07 -17.48
N PRO A 160 -5.61 3.99 -16.73
CA PRO A 160 -6.45 2.89 -17.20
C PRO A 160 -7.90 3.34 -17.40
N GLU A 161 -8.56 2.77 -18.41
CA GLU A 161 -9.94 3.07 -18.79
C GLU A 161 -10.80 1.80 -18.84
N TRP A 162 -10.44 0.77 -18.04
CA TRP A 162 -11.18 -0.49 -18.04
C TRP A 162 -12.62 -0.34 -17.52
N ASP A 163 -12.86 0.64 -16.67
CA ASP A 163 -14.18 1.01 -16.18
C ASP A 163 -15.09 1.59 -17.29
N LEU A 164 -14.53 2.13 -18.36
CA LEU A 164 -15.27 2.62 -19.53
C LEU A 164 -15.53 1.55 -20.59
N GLU A 165 -14.95 0.36 -20.46
CA GLU A 165 -15.10 -0.69 -21.46
C GLU A 165 -16.58 -1.05 -21.68
N PRO A 166 -17.07 -1.01 -22.93
CA PRO A 166 -18.43 -1.43 -23.25
C PRO A 166 -18.60 -2.92 -22.95
N VAL A 167 -19.76 -3.32 -22.43
CA VAL A 167 -20.12 -4.73 -22.25
C VAL A 167 -21.15 -5.14 -23.29
N PRO A 168 -20.73 -5.61 -24.47
CA PRO A 168 -21.63 -5.84 -25.61
C PRO A 168 -22.68 -6.94 -25.37
N ALA A 169 -22.43 -7.83 -24.40
CA ALA A 169 -23.36 -8.90 -24.03
C ALA A 169 -24.48 -8.40 -23.10
N ALA A 170 -24.33 -7.20 -22.52
CA ALA A 170 -25.32 -6.60 -21.64
C ALA A 170 -26.26 -5.65 -22.41
N ASP A 171 -27.40 -5.38 -21.79
CA ASP A 171 -28.38 -4.38 -22.27
C ASP A 171 -28.63 -3.33 -21.16
N ILE A 172 -29.28 -2.22 -21.53
CA ILE A 172 -29.67 -1.18 -20.56
C ILE A 172 -30.57 -1.75 -19.46
N ASP A 173 -31.39 -2.73 -19.78
CA ASP A 173 -32.28 -3.42 -18.83
C ASP A 173 -31.53 -4.28 -17.80
N ASP A 174 -30.24 -4.49 -17.96
CA ASP A 174 -29.36 -5.12 -16.96
C ASP A 174 -28.92 -4.13 -15.85
N LEU A 175 -29.18 -2.83 -16.02
CA LEU A 175 -29.03 -1.83 -14.96
C LEU A 175 -30.26 -1.83 -14.06
N ASP A 176 -30.05 -1.63 -12.76
CA ASP A 176 -31.11 -1.47 -11.76
C ASP A 176 -31.74 -0.09 -11.92
N PRO A 177 -33.05 -0.01 -12.28
CA PRO A 177 -33.71 1.26 -12.57
C PRO A 177 -33.80 2.18 -11.34
N ASP A 178 -33.88 1.62 -10.13
CA ASP A 178 -33.99 2.41 -8.91
C ASP A 178 -32.64 3.05 -8.58
N ILE A 179 -31.54 2.30 -8.66
CA ILE A 179 -30.19 2.85 -8.47
C ILE A 179 -29.88 3.92 -9.53
N VAL A 180 -30.18 3.65 -10.80
CA VAL A 180 -29.99 4.63 -11.88
C VAL A 180 -30.80 5.90 -11.63
N ALA A 181 -32.07 5.77 -11.24
CA ALA A 181 -32.93 6.93 -10.95
C ALA A 181 -32.36 7.78 -9.81
N GLU A 182 -31.85 7.17 -8.73
CA GLU A 182 -31.23 7.88 -7.62
C GLU A 182 -29.93 8.60 -8.03
N ILE A 183 -29.06 7.94 -8.81
CA ILE A 183 -27.84 8.57 -9.38
C ILE A 183 -28.21 9.80 -10.20
N LEU A 184 -29.15 9.68 -11.12
CA LEU A 184 -29.58 10.79 -11.98
C LEU A 184 -30.22 11.92 -11.16
N ALA A 185 -31.05 11.60 -10.18
CA ALA A 185 -31.64 12.58 -9.28
C ALA A 185 -30.58 13.34 -8.49
N ARG A 186 -29.57 12.63 -7.99
CA ARG A 186 -28.46 13.21 -7.25
C ARG A 186 -27.64 14.15 -8.13
N GLU A 187 -27.25 13.72 -9.31
CA GLU A 187 -26.50 14.55 -10.27
C GLU A 187 -27.26 15.79 -10.69
N ARG A 188 -28.55 15.68 -10.94
CA ARG A 188 -29.42 16.82 -11.24
C ARG A 188 -29.50 17.80 -10.09
N SER A 189 -29.44 17.31 -8.84
CA SER A 189 -29.46 18.16 -7.64
C SER A 189 -28.16 18.92 -7.45
N ILE A 190 -27.00 18.26 -7.70
CA ILE A 190 -25.67 18.85 -7.49
C ILE A 190 -25.26 19.74 -8.67
N HIS A 191 -25.52 19.28 -9.89
CA HIS A 191 -25.06 19.87 -11.14
C HIS A 191 -26.25 20.26 -12.05
N GLU A 192 -27.26 20.96 -11.51
CA GLU A 192 -28.48 21.32 -12.21
C GLU A 192 -28.27 21.99 -13.58
N ARG A 193 -27.22 22.83 -13.68
CA ARG A 193 -26.92 23.54 -14.94
C ARG A 193 -26.55 22.60 -16.08
N ILE A 194 -26.00 21.44 -15.78
CA ILE A 194 -25.56 20.43 -16.76
C ILE A 194 -26.66 19.38 -16.89
N PHE A 195 -26.93 18.64 -15.82
CA PHE A 195 -27.80 17.47 -15.83
C PHE A 195 -29.31 17.81 -15.82
N GLY A 196 -29.67 18.99 -15.38
CA GLY A 196 -31.09 19.43 -15.41
C GLY A 196 -31.68 19.61 -16.80
N ARG A 197 -30.86 19.63 -17.84
CA ARG A 197 -31.27 19.79 -19.25
C ARG A 197 -31.15 18.52 -20.09
N LEU A 198 -30.51 17.51 -19.54
CA LEU A 198 -30.26 16.26 -20.24
C LEU A 198 -31.44 15.29 -20.03
N SER A 199 -31.82 14.57 -21.06
CA SER A 199 -32.63 13.37 -20.95
C SER A 199 -31.92 12.31 -20.08
N ASP A 200 -32.65 11.30 -19.62
CA ASP A 200 -32.03 10.21 -18.84
C ASP A 200 -30.95 9.48 -19.65
N GLU A 201 -31.18 9.21 -20.94
CA GLU A 201 -30.17 8.59 -21.81
C GLU A 201 -28.91 9.47 -21.95
N GLU A 202 -29.09 10.77 -22.20
CA GLU A 202 -27.96 11.70 -22.32
C GLU A 202 -27.18 11.82 -21.01
N ALA A 203 -27.88 11.82 -19.88
CA ALA A 203 -27.26 11.87 -18.56
C ALA A 203 -26.50 10.56 -18.24
N MET A 204 -27.08 9.40 -18.56
CA MET A 204 -26.40 8.10 -18.42
C MET A 204 -25.14 7.99 -19.30
N LEU A 205 -25.18 8.53 -20.53
CA LEU A 205 -24.01 8.63 -21.40
C LEU A 205 -22.95 9.57 -20.81
N ALA A 206 -23.36 10.73 -20.31
CA ALA A 206 -22.44 11.72 -19.73
C ALA A 206 -21.75 11.20 -18.44
N LEU A 207 -22.43 10.34 -17.67
CA LEU A 207 -21.92 9.69 -16.47
C LEU A 207 -21.17 8.39 -16.77
N HIS A 208 -21.08 8.01 -18.03
CA HIS A 208 -20.48 6.72 -18.44
C HIS A 208 -21.12 5.48 -17.79
N LEU A 209 -22.38 5.57 -17.38
CA LEU A 209 -23.17 4.38 -17.02
C LEU A 209 -23.37 3.48 -18.24
N ILE A 210 -23.61 4.09 -19.40
CA ILE A 210 -23.73 3.45 -20.69
C ILE A 210 -22.80 4.09 -21.72
N THR A 211 -22.54 3.37 -22.79
CA THR A 211 -21.76 3.85 -23.93
C THR A 211 -22.31 3.25 -25.24
N ARG A 212 -21.80 3.70 -26.38
CA ARG A 212 -22.12 3.09 -27.67
C ARG A 212 -21.04 2.08 -28.04
N ASN A 213 -21.47 0.85 -28.33
CA ASN A 213 -20.57 -0.16 -28.88
C ASN A 213 -20.23 0.09 -30.35
N ASP A 214 -19.39 -0.72 -30.97
CA ASP A 214 -18.94 -0.59 -32.37
C ASP A 214 -20.09 -0.59 -33.38
N ASN A 215 -21.24 -1.17 -33.02
CA ASN A 215 -22.44 -1.20 -33.85
C ASN A 215 -23.39 -0.01 -33.61
N GLY A 216 -22.99 0.93 -32.76
CA GLY A 216 -23.79 2.08 -32.34
C GLY A 216 -24.93 1.78 -31.36
N LYS A 217 -25.05 0.51 -30.87
CA LYS A 217 -26.02 0.13 -29.84
C LYS A 217 -25.56 0.67 -28.48
N LEU A 218 -26.49 1.19 -27.71
CA LEU A 218 -26.27 1.57 -26.32
C LEU A 218 -26.15 0.31 -25.45
N VAL A 219 -25.06 0.24 -24.69
CA VAL A 219 -24.76 -0.86 -23.77
C VAL A 219 -24.16 -0.29 -22.48
N PRO A 220 -24.32 -0.95 -21.33
CA PRO A 220 -23.61 -0.57 -20.13
C PRO A 220 -22.09 -0.60 -20.31
N THR A 221 -21.40 0.28 -19.60
CA THR A 221 -19.95 0.13 -19.36
C THR A 221 -19.72 -0.88 -18.25
N LEU A 222 -18.48 -1.37 -18.12
CA LEU A 222 -18.10 -2.20 -16.99
C LEU A 222 -18.31 -1.46 -15.66
N GLY A 223 -17.89 -0.18 -15.57
CA GLY A 223 -18.11 0.68 -14.41
C GLY A 223 -19.59 0.88 -14.11
N GLY A 224 -20.40 1.12 -15.16
CA GLY A 224 -21.85 1.27 -15.02
C GLY A 224 -22.53 0.01 -14.47
N LEU A 225 -22.16 -1.18 -14.96
CA LEU A 225 -22.64 -2.45 -14.41
C LEU A 225 -22.21 -2.65 -12.96
N MET A 226 -20.95 -2.34 -12.63
CA MET A 226 -20.44 -2.50 -11.26
C MET A 226 -21.08 -1.51 -10.29
N ALA A 227 -21.44 -0.31 -10.74
CA ALA A 227 -22.10 0.68 -9.90
C ALA A 227 -23.62 0.45 -9.75
N ALA A 228 -24.30 0.08 -10.83
CA ALA A 228 -25.77 0.08 -10.90
C ALA A 228 -26.37 -1.15 -11.62
N GLY A 229 -25.61 -2.20 -11.87
CA GLY A 229 -26.15 -3.42 -12.52
C GLY A 229 -26.96 -4.27 -11.58
N THR A 230 -28.03 -4.89 -12.08
CA THR A 230 -28.83 -5.86 -11.30
C THR A 230 -28.00 -7.12 -10.94
N TYR A 231 -27.25 -7.66 -11.89
CA TYR A 231 -26.43 -8.86 -11.70
C TYR A 231 -25.16 -8.83 -12.56
N PRO A 232 -24.16 -7.98 -12.22
CA PRO A 232 -22.91 -7.84 -12.99
C PRO A 232 -22.15 -9.16 -13.17
N GLN A 233 -22.26 -10.08 -12.22
CA GLN A 233 -21.58 -11.37 -12.22
C GLN A 233 -22.12 -12.35 -13.27
N GLN A 234 -23.26 -12.04 -13.91
CA GLN A 234 -23.73 -12.73 -15.11
C GLN A 234 -22.70 -12.61 -16.25
N PHE A 235 -22.08 -11.42 -16.38
CA PHE A 235 -21.09 -11.11 -17.42
C PHE A 235 -19.66 -11.33 -16.93
N PHE A 236 -19.42 -11.07 -15.64
CA PHE A 236 -18.11 -11.16 -14.99
C PHE A 236 -18.19 -11.99 -13.70
N PRO A 237 -18.21 -13.32 -13.78
CA PRO A 237 -18.49 -14.18 -12.63
C PRO A 237 -17.57 -14.01 -11.42
N ARG A 238 -16.37 -13.44 -11.62
CA ARG A 238 -15.38 -13.23 -10.54
C ARG A 238 -15.25 -11.77 -10.09
N LEU A 239 -16.04 -10.85 -10.64
CA LEU A 239 -16.15 -9.50 -10.11
C LEU A 239 -17.14 -9.47 -8.92
N ASN A 240 -16.94 -10.36 -7.97
CA ASN A 240 -17.70 -10.56 -6.76
C ASN A 240 -16.83 -10.39 -5.51
N VAL A 241 -17.43 -10.47 -4.34
CA VAL A 241 -16.73 -10.58 -3.06
C VAL A 241 -16.93 -11.99 -2.50
N THR A 242 -15.84 -12.62 -2.05
CA THR A 242 -15.95 -13.86 -1.27
C THR A 242 -15.71 -13.56 0.20
N PHE A 243 -16.62 -14.00 1.05
CA PHE A 243 -16.46 -13.95 2.50
C PHE A 243 -16.16 -15.36 3.01
N ALA A 244 -15.17 -15.49 3.90
CA ALA A 244 -14.87 -16.74 4.59
C ALA A 244 -14.49 -16.49 6.06
N ALA A 245 -15.16 -17.16 6.99
CA ALA A 245 -14.81 -17.18 8.40
C ALA A 245 -14.10 -18.51 8.74
N TYR A 246 -12.88 -18.39 9.28
CA TYR A 246 -12.05 -19.55 9.62
C TYR A 246 -12.03 -19.78 11.13
N PRO A 247 -12.01 -21.07 11.59
CA PRO A 247 -11.95 -21.38 13.01
C PRO A 247 -10.61 -21.08 13.67
N GLY A 248 -9.53 -20.98 12.89
CA GLY A 248 -8.15 -20.78 13.35
C GLY A 248 -7.52 -19.48 12.83
N THR A 249 -6.20 -19.41 12.95
CA THR A 249 -5.39 -18.25 12.53
C THR A 249 -4.84 -18.37 11.11
N ASP A 250 -5.07 -19.50 10.44
CA ASP A 250 -4.69 -19.72 9.06
C ASP A 250 -5.75 -20.56 8.30
N LYS A 251 -5.66 -20.54 6.96
CA LYS A 251 -6.60 -21.24 6.07
C LYS A 251 -6.57 -22.77 6.22
N ALA A 252 -5.48 -23.32 6.75
CA ALA A 252 -5.27 -24.75 6.91
C ALA A 252 -5.60 -25.27 8.31
N ALA A 253 -5.65 -24.39 9.32
CA ALA A 253 -5.91 -24.72 10.71
C ALA A 253 -7.39 -25.02 10.98
N GLY A 254 -7.95 -26.04 10.34
CA GLY A 254 -9.29 -26.53 10.67
C GLY A 254 -9.27 -27.36 11.96
N LEU A 255 -10.18 -27.06 12.89
CA LEU A 255 -10.48 -27.96 14.02
C LEU A 255 -11.20 -29.20 13.49
N GLY A 256 -10.46 -30.28 13.27
CA GLY A 256 -11.00 -31.51 12.70
C GLY A 256 -11.31 -31.40 11.20
N LYS A 257 -12.55 -31.73 10.78
CA LYS A 257 -12.99 -31.67 9.39
C LYS A 257 -13.63 -30.32 8.99
N GLN A 258 -13.82 -29.40 9.94
CA GLN A 258 -14.49 -28.13 9.68
C GLN A 258 -13.49 -27.09 9.14
N ARG A 259 -13.59 -26.77 7.86
CA ARG A 259 -12.71 -25.82 7.19
C ARG A 259 -13.16 -24.38 7.37
N PHE A 260 -14.46 -24.13 7.37
CA PHE A 260 -15.07 -22.81 7.51
C PHE A 260 -16.13 -22.82 8.62
N LEU A 261 -16.25 -21.70 9.33
CA LEU A 261 -17.39 -21.41 10.20
C LEU A 261 -18.54 -20.85 9.37
N ASP A 262 -18.20 -20.04 8.36
CA ASP A 262 -19.12 -19.43 7.40
C ASP A 262 -18.38 -19.19 6.08
N ASN A 263 -19.09 -19.28 4.95
CA ASN A 263 -18.50 -19.04 3.64
C ASN A 263 -19.58 -18.63 2.64
N GLU A 264 -19.43 -17.45 2.04
CA GLU A 264 -20.39 -16.87 1.11
C GLU A 264 -19.71 -16.32 -0.15
N SER A 265 -20.42 -16.41 -1.28
CA SER A 265 -20.08 -15.68 -2.50
C SER A 265 -21.12 -14.57 -2.66
N LEU A 266 -20.71 -13.33 -2.39
CA LEU A 266 -21.56 -12.17 -2.47
C LEU A 266 -21.59 -11.68 -3.92
N VAL A 267 -22.79 -11.38 -4.43
CA VAL A 267 -23.03 -10.96 -5.82
C VAL A 267 -23.95 -9.74 -5.86
N GLY A 268 -23.86 -8.97 -6.93
CA GLY A 268 -24.59 -7.71 -7.13
C GLY A 268 -23.65 -6.57 -7.52
N PRO A 269 -24.16 -5.36 -7.66
CA PRO A 269 -23.35 -4.15 -7.86
C PRO A 269 -22.58 -3.78 -6.58
N ILE A 270 -21.63 -2.87 -6.69
CA ILE A 270 -20.74 -2.46 -5.60
C ILE A 270 -21.51 -2.06 -4.33
N PRO A 271 -22.58 -1.23 -4.37
CA PRO A 271 -23.32 -0.89 -3.15
C PRO A 271 -23.84 -2.11 -2.41
N VAL A 272 -24.37 -3.10 -3.12
CA VAL A 272 -24.87 -4.35 -2.54
C VAL A 272 -23.70 -5.20 -2.00
N LEU A 273 -22.61 -5.33 -2.75
CA LEU A 273 -21.41 -6.08 -2.33
C LEU A 273 -20.82 -5.51 -1.03
N VAL A 274 -20.75 -4.19 -0.89
CA VAL A 274 -20.25 -3.53 0.33
C VAL A 274 -21.17 -3.82 1.51
N ALA A 275 -22.49 -3.60 1.36
CA ALA A 275 -23.46 -3.84 2.42
C ALA A 275 -23.48 -5.30 2.88
N ASP A 276 -23.42 -6.25 1.94
CA ASP A 276 -23.43 -7.68 2.24
C ASP A 276 -22.12 -8.14 2.90
N ALA A 277 -20.96 -7.60 2.48
CA ALA A 277 -19.68 -7.90 3.12
C ALA A 277 -19.65 -7.42 4.57
N VAL A 278 -20.09 -6.19 4.84
CA VAL A 278 -20.21 -5.66 6.21
C VAL A 278 -21.17 -6.52 7.04
N ARG A 279 -22.31 -6.94 6.47
CA ARG A 279 -23.28 -7.81 7.14
C ARG A 279 -22.67 -9.17 7.48
N ALA A 280 -21.90 -9.77 6.56
CA ALA A 280 -21.23 -11.05 6.78
C ALA A 280 -20.17 -10.94 7.90
N VAL A 281 -19.36 -9.90 7.91
CA VAL A 281 -18.40 -9.64 9.00
C VAL A 281 -19.12 -9.44 10.33
N ARG A 282 -20.15 -8.59 10.38
CA ARG A 282 -20.94 -8.34 11.61
C ARG A 282 -21.57 -9.61 12.19
N ARG A 283 -22.07 -10.50 11.36
CA ARG A 283 -22.68 -11.78 11.78
C ARG A 283 -21.66 -12.73 12.42
N ASN A 284 -20.40 -12.66 12.00
CA ASN A 284 -19.35 -13.58 12.40
C ASN A 284 -18.33 -12.99 13.41
N MET A 285 -18.32 -11.67 13.64
CA MET A 285 -17.47 -11.04 14.66
C MET A 285 -18.08 -11.15 16.05
N ARG A 286 -17.25 -11.02 17.07
CA ARG A 286 -17.73 -10.90 18.45
C ARG A 286 -18.07 -9.43 18.75
N VAL A 287 -19.05 -9.26 19.63
CA VAL A 287 -19.40 -7.96 20.17
C VAL A 287 -19.16 -8.03 21.68
N GLY A 288 -18.09 -7.39 22.14
CA GLY A 288 -17.83 -7.15 23.56
C GLY A 288 -18.73 -6.04 24.08
N GLY A 289 -18.88 -5.94 25.39
CA GLY A 289 -19.60 -4.84 26.03
C GLY A 289 -18.77 -4.23 27.15
N VAL A 290 -18.65 -2.90 27.16
CA VAL A 290 -18.04 -2.13 28.26
C VAL A 290 -19.12 -1.33 28.94
N ILE A 291 -19.09 -1.31 30.28
CA ILE A 291 -19.97 -0.45 31.07
C ILE A 291 -19.29 0.91 31.21
N ALA A 292 -19.79 1.90 30.48
CA ALA A 292 -19.34 3.30 30.59
C ALA A 292 -20.39 4.09 31.38
N GLY A 293 -20.14 4.30 32.66
CA GLY A 293 -21.11 4.92 33.57
C GLY A 293 -22.34 4.03 33.81
N VAL A 294 -23.53 4.52 33.47
CA VAL A 294 -24.82 3.78 33.59
C VAL A 294 -25.22 3.03 32.31
N PHE A 295 -24.47 3.17 31.20
CA PHE A 295 -24.80 2.57 29.92
C PHE A 295 -23.79 1.52 29.48
N ARG A 296 -24.28 0.43 28.91
CA ARG A 296 -23.48 -0.55 28.17
C ARG A 296 -23.19 0.01 26.80
N LYS A 297 -21.89 0.11 26.44
CA LYS A 297 -21.45 0.39 25.06
C LYS A 297 -20.98 -0.92 24.45
N ASP A 298 -21.59 -1.29 23.33
CA ASP A 298 -21.15 -2.44 22.55
C ASP A 298 -19.86 -2.09 21.82
N LEU A 299 -18.86 -2.98 21.92
CA LEU A 299 -17.56 -2.86 21.28
C LEU A 299 -17.39 -4.04 20.31
N PRO A 300 -17.64 -3.83 19.01
CA PRO A 300 -17.40 -4.87 18.01
C PRO A 300 -15.89 -5.15 17.88
N ASP A 301 -15.53 -6.35 17.42
CA ASP A 301 -14.13 -6.70 17.10
C ASP A 301 -13.56 -5.77 16.03
N TYR A 302 -14.40 -5.34 15.08
CA TYR A 302 -14.06 -4.41 13.99
C TYR A 302 -15.15 -3.35 13.85
N PRO A 303 -14.83 -2.04 13.73
CA PRO A 303 -15.82 -1.01 13.45
C PRO A 303 -16.48 -1.26 12.10
N PRO A 304 -17.82 -1.35 12.02
CA PRO A 304 -18.50 -1.61 10.75
C PRO A 304 -18.21 -0.55 9.68
N GLU A 305 -18.03 0.70 10.09
CA GLU A 305 -17.71 1.83 9.23
C GLU A 305 -16.33 1.67 8.59
N ALA A 306 -15.32 1.24 9.37
CA ALA A 306 -13.99 0.95 8.86
C ALA A 306 -13.98 -0.25 7.89
N VAL A 307 -14.78 -1.27 8.17
CA VAL A 307 -14.94 -2.42 7.26
C VAL A 307 -15.62 -1.99 5.97
N ARG A 308 -16.69 -1.17 6.05
CA ARG A 308 -17.41 -0.63 4.89
C ARG A 308 -16.46 0.13 3.98
N GLU A 309 -15.70 1.05 4.55
CA GLU A 309 -14.76 1.88 3.81
C GLU A 309 -13.65 1.04 3.17
N ALA A 310 -13.09 0.05 3.89
CA ALA A 310 -12.06 -0.83 3.34
C ALA A 310 -12.56 -1.71 2.19
N VAL A 311 -13.81 -2.22 2.26
CA VAL A 311 -14.40 -3.01 1.18
C VAL A 311 -14.78 -2.12 -0.02
N ALA A 312 -15.32 -0.92 0.23
CA ALA A 312 -15.63 0.06 -0.82
C ALA A 312 -14.35 0.45 -1.58
N ASN A 313 -13.26 0.77 -0.87
CA ASN A 313 -11.96 1.06 -1.47
C ASN A 313 -11.40 -0.14 -2.25
N ALA A 314 -11.52 -1.35 -1.72
CA ALA A 314 -11.08 -2.56 -2.42
C ALA A 314 -11.82 -2.74 -3.76
N LEU A 315 -13.13 -2.50 -3.81
CA LEU A 315 -13.92 -2.60 -5.03
C LEU A 315 -13.70 -1.42 -5.99
N MET A 316 -13.56 -0.21 -5.47
CA MET A 316 -13.34 1.01 -6.26
C MET A 316 -11.97 1.01 -6.94
N HIS A 317 -10.92 0.58 -6.24
CA HIS A 317 -9.53 0.64 -6.71
C HIS A 317 -8.98 -0.69 -7.24
N ARG A 318 -9.80 -1.76 -7.33
CA ARG A 318 -9.35 -3.03 -7.86
C ARG A 318 -8.88 -2.91 -9.31
N ASP A 319 -8.06 -3.87 -9.72
CA ASP A 319 -7.70 -4.04 -11.13
C ASP A 319 -8.88 -4.68 -11.90
N TYR A 320 -9.45 -3.92 -12.85
CA TYR A 320 -10.52 -4.35 -13.73
C TYR A 320 -10.01 -4.80 -15.11
N SER A 321 -8.70 -4.89 -15.31
CA SER A 321 -8.11 -5.39 -16.56
C SER A 321 -8.54 -6.84 -16.84
N PRO A 322 -8.55 -7.28 -18.11
CA PRO A 322 -8.90 -8.64 -18.49
C PRO A 322 -8.12 -9.72 -17.73
N GLN A 323 -6.85 -9.46 -17.37
CA GLN A 323 -6.00 -10.39 -16.64
C GLN A 323 -6.44 -10.58 -15.19
N ALA A 324 -7.03 -9.56 -14.55
CA ALA A 324 -7.45 -9.58 -13.16
C ALA A 324 -8.94 -9.97 -12.96
N ARG A 325 -9.74 -10.01 -14.04
CA ARG A 325 -11.18 -10.35 -13.96
C ARG A 325 -11.47 -11.77 -13.47
N GLY A 326 -10.47 -12.64 -13.50
CA GLY A 326 -10.56 -14.00 -12.97
C GLY A 326 -10.39 -14.12 -11.46
N THR A 327 -10.10 -13.03 -10.75
CA THR A 327 -9.83 -13.03 -9.30
C THR A 327 -10.82 -12.12 -8.59
N GLN A 328 -11.39 -12.58 -7.48
CA GLN A 328 -12.36 -11.86 -6.66
C GLN A 328 -11.68 -11.05 -5.54
N VAL A 329 -12.38 -10.05 -5.00
CA VAL A 329 -12.06 -9.46 -3.69
C VAL A 329 -12.38 -10.49 -2.61
N GLN A 330 -11.49 -10.66 -1.64
CA GLN A 330 -11.66 -11.63 -0.56
C GLN A 330 -11.73 -10.91 0.78
N VAL A 331 -12.70 -11.30 1.59
CA VAL A 331 -12.86 -10.86 2.98
C VAL A 331 -12.72 -12.10 3.86
N ASN A 332 -11.57 -12.26 4.51
CA ASN A 332 -11.22 -13.44 5.29
C ASN A 332 -11.19 -13.08 6.78
N LEU A 333 -12.09 -13.67 7.56
CA LEU A 333 -12.17 -13.49 9.00
C LEU A 333 -11.51 -14.68 9.71
N TYR A 334 -10.42 -14.42 10.43
CA TYR A 334 -9.71 -15.41 11.24
C TYR A 334 -10.01 -15.22 12.73
N ALA A 335 -9.47 -16.14 13.54
CA ALA A 335 -9.63 -16.07 14.98
C ALA A 335 -8.97 -14.82 15.62
N ASP A 336 -7.96 -14.24 14.96
CA ASP A 336 -7.12 -13.13 15.44
C ASP A 336 -7.16 -11.86 14.58
N ARG A 337 -7.68 -11.92 13.37
CA ARG A 337 -7.67 -10.80 12.41
C ARG A 337 -8.75 -10.90 11.33
N LEU A 338 -8.99 -9.78 10.66
CA LEU A 338 -9.74 -9.67 9.41
C LEU A 338 -8.78 -9.23 8.31
N GLU A 339 -8.76 -9.96 7.19
CA GLU A 339 -7.99 -9.62 6.00
C GLU A 339 -8.93 -9.26 4.85
N ILE A 340 -8.64 -8.15 4.15
CA ILE A 340 -9.30 -7.77 2.91
C ILE A 340 -8.23 -7.76 1.82
N LEU A 341 -8.38 -8.65 0.83
CA LEU A 341 -7.47 -8.82 -0.29
C LEU A 341 -8.12 -8.30 -1.57
N ASN A 342 -7.41 -7.43 -2.26
CA ASN A 342 -7.86 -6.79 -3.48
C ASN A 342 -6.93 -7.12 -4.65
N PRO A 343 -7.45 -7.62 -5.79
CA PRO A 343 -6.67 -7.78 -7.01
C PRO A 343 -6.17 -6.43 -7.54
N GLY A 344 -4.86 -6.33 -7.77
CA GLY A 344 -4.14 -5.12 -8.12
C GLY A 344 -3.55 -4.43 -6.90
N GLY A 345 -2.28 -4.02 -7.01
CA GLY A 345 -1.59 -3.23 -5.99
C GLY A 345 -2.06 -1.78 -5.93
N LEU A 346 -1.43 -0.97 -5.11
CA LEU A 346 -1.63 0.48 -5.07
C LEU A 346 -1.34 1.09 -6.46
N TYR A 347 -1.99 2.22 -6.76
CA TYR A 347 -1.93 2.84 -8.07
C TYR A 347 -1.37 4.27 -8.00
N GLY A 348 -0.64 4.67 -9.04
CA GLY A 348 -0.14 6.02 -9.22
C GLY A 348 0.91 6.41 -8.17
N THR A 349 0.70 7.54 -7.50
CA THR A 349 1.63 8.09 -6.51
C THR A 349 1.37 7.61 -5.08
N VAL A 350 0.38 6.75 -4.88
CA VAL A 350 0.04 6.20 -3.58
C VAL A 350 0.96 5.02 -3.28
N THR A 351 1.66 5.08 -2.15
CA THR A 351 2.51 4.00 -1.62
C THR A 351 2.09 3.67 -0.20
N VAL A 352 2.50 2.51 0.31
CA VAL A 352 2.19 2.09 1.69
C VAL A 352 2.58 3.15 2.72
N ASP A 353 3.76 3.77 2.55
CA ASP A 353 4.27 4.80 3.48
C ASP A 353 3.48 6.12 3.42
N ARG A 354 2.72 6.34 2.34
CA ARG A 354 1.95 7.55 2.10
C ARG A 354 0.45 7.36 2.30
N LEU A 355 0.00 6.13 2.56
CA LEU A 355 -1.39 5.87 2.93
C LEU A 355 -1.80 6.67 4.17
N GLY A 356 -2.95 7.33 4.12
CA GLY A 356 -3.42 8.21 5.21
C GLY A 356 -2.77 9.59 5.23
N THR A 357 -2.01 9.98 4.20
CA THR A 357 -1.57 11.36 4.04
C THR A 357 -2.68 12.18 3.39
N ALA A 358 -3.09 13.27 4.03
CA ALA A 358 -4.16 14.14 3.52
C ALA A 358 -3.86 14.67 2.11
N GLY A 359 -4.85 14.63 1.23
CA GLY A 359 -4.74 15.11 -0.15
C GLY A 359 -4.03 14.14 -1.12
N MET A 360 -3.68 12.93 -0.66
CA MET A 360 -3.14 11.88 -1.51
C MET A 360 -4.26 10.97 -1.97
N SER A 361 -4.64 11.09 -3.24
CA SER A 361 -5.59 10.21 -3.89
C SER A 361 -5.12 9.93 -5.32
N SER A 362 -5.23 8.69 -5.74
CA SER A 362 -5.00 8.28 -7.12
C SER A 362 -5.99 7.16 -7.44
N ALA A 363 -6.98 7.46 -8.29
CA ALA A 363 -7.98 6.49 -8.70
C ALA A 363 -7.53 5.76 -9.95
N ARG A 364 -7.36 4.41 -9.85
CA ARG A 364 -7.12 3.56 -11.03
C ARG A 364 -8.33 3.60 -11.97
N ASN A 365 -9.53 3.58 -11.43
CA ASN A 365 -10.80 3.58 -12.13
C ASN A 365 -11.52 4.91 -11.86
N GLN A 366 -11.05 5.98 -12.53
CA GLN A 366 -11.50 7.35 -12.21
C GLN A 366 -12.99 7.58 -12.46
N HIS A 367 -13.55 6.98 -13.51
CA HIS A 367 -14.98 7.15 -13.87
C HIS A 367 -15.87 6.37 -12.90
N LEU A 368 -15.49 5.12 -12.59
CA LEU A 368 -16.17 4.34 -11.56
C LEU A 368 -16.11 5.04 -10.20
N SER A 369 -14.94 5.58 -9.83
CA SER A 369 -14.80 6.32 -8.56
C SER A 369 -15.74 7.51 -8.49
N ALA A 370 -15.80 8.33 -9.54
CA ALA A 370 -16.72 9.48 -9.63
C ALA A 370 -18.19 9.03 -9.59
N LEU A 371 -18.51 7.92 -10.24
CA LEU A 371 -19.87 7.38 -10.24
C LEU A 371 -20.29 6.89 -8.86
N LEU A 372 -19.39 6.28 -8.08
CA LEU A 372 -19.68 5.79 -6.72
C LEU A 372 -19.90 6.93 -5.71
N GLU A 373 -19.45 8.15 -5.98
CA GLU A 373 -19.74 9.34 -5.15
C GLU A 373 -21.22 9.74 -5.17
N VAL A 374 -21.93 9.36 -6.21
CA VAL A 374 -23.36 9.65 -6.38
C VAL A 374 -24.21 8.38 -6.38
N THR A 375 -23.60 7.20 -6.27
CA THR A 375 -24.29 5.92 -6.16
C THR A 375 -24.77 5.72 -4.72
N PRO A 376 -26.06 5.46 -4.47
CA PRO A 376 -26.59 5.24 -3.12
C PRO A 376 -25.93 4.03 -2.46
N ALA A 377 -25.71 4.09 -1.15
CA ALA A 377 -25.25 2.95 -0.38
C ALA A 377 -26.32 1.85 -0.31
N GLY A 378 -25.91 0.58 -0.35
CA GLY A 378 -26.82 -0.57 -0.38
C GLY A 378 -27.59 -0.81 0.94
N ASP A 379 -27.25 -0.12 2.01
CA ASP A 379 -27.96 -0.11 3.31
C ASP A 379 -28.92 1.07 3.48
N GLY A 380 -29.01 1.96 2.49
CA GLY A 380 -29.96 3.05 2.43
C GLY A 380 -29.51 4.37 3.06
N ASP A 381 -28.33 4.43 3.68
CA ASP A 381 -27.80 5.63 4.30
C ASP A 381 -26.57 6.17 3.54
N GLY A 382 -26.73 7.25 2.78
CA GLY A 382 -25.65 7.96 2.11
C GLY A 382 -25.22 7.35 0.77
N TYR A 383 -23.94 7.53 0.44
CA TYR A 383 -23.34 7.10 -0.82
C TYR A 383 -22.23 6.09 -0.58
N VAL A 384 -21.85 5.35 -1.63
CA VAL A 384 -20.84 4.29 -1.54
C VAL A 384 -19.47 4.86 -1.16
N ALA A 385 -19.08 5.99 -1.75
CA ALA A 385 -17.79 6.64 -1.52
C ALA A 385 -17.91 8.16 -1.42
N GLU A 386 -16.98 8.79 -0.69
CA GLU A 386 -16.87 10.26 -0.65
C GLU A 386 -15.76 10.81 -1.55
N ASN A 387 -14.81 9.98 -1.95
CA ASN A 387 -13.65 10.24 -2.85
C ASN A 387 -12.89 11.56 -2.58
N ARG A 388 -12.70 11.89 -1.32
CA ARG A 388 -11.94 13.08 -0.88
C ARG A 388 -10.48 12.78 -0.54
N GLY A 389 -10.02 11.54 -0.82
CA GLY A 389 -8.71 11.06 -0.39
C GLY A 389 -8.62 10.88 1.14
N THR A 390 -9.75 10.78 1.81
CA THR A 390 -9.86 10.63 3.27
C THR A 390 -10.24 9.24 3.73
N GLY A 391 -10.60 8.33 2.81
CA GLY A 391 -11.12 7.01 3.16
C GLY A 391 -10.21 6.20 4.08
N TYR A 392 -8.90 6.17 3.81
CA TYR A 392 -7.96 5.49 4.71
C TYR A 392 -7.80 6.22 6.05
N ILE A 393 -7.89 7.55 6.07
CA ILE A 393 -7.89 8.37 7.31
C ILE A 393 -9.13 8.03 8.13
N GLU A 394 -10.29 7.90 7.50
CA GLU A 394 -11.53 7.51 8.17
C GLU A 394 -11.41 6.12 8.82
N ILE A 395 -10.81 5.16 8.12
CA ILE A 395 -10.49 3.84 8.70
C ILE A 395 -9.63 4.00 9.98
N LEU A 396 -8.58 4.82 9.93
CA LEU A 396 -7.70 5.08 11.08
C LEU A 396 -8.46 5.72 12.24
N ASP A 397 -9.28 6.74 11.96
CA ASP A 397 -10.06 7.46 12.96
C ASP A 397 -11.09 6.54 13.64
N GLN A 398 -11.79 5.70 12.88
CA GLN A 398 -12.74 4.72 13.41
C GLN A 398 -12.07 3.67 14.31
N LEU A 399 -10.88 3.22 13.94
CA LEU A 399 -10.09 2.29 14.77
C LEU A 399 -9.58 2.97 16.04
N GLU A 400 -9.08 4.20 15.96
CA GLU A 400 -8.59 4.96 17.09
C GLU A 400 -9.72 5.26 18.09
N GLN A 401 -10.89 5.70 17.63
CA GLN A 401 -12.08 5.95 18.47
C GLN A 401 -12.53 4.70 19.23
N GLN A 402 -12.25 3.52 18.70
CA GLN A 402 -12.56 2.24 19.32
C GLN A 402 -11.36 1.57 20.00
N LEU A 403 -10.25 2.29 20.17
CA LEU A 403 -9.01 1.81 20.81
C LEU A 403 -8.47 0.52 20.15
N LEU A 404 -8.53 0.45 18.83
CA LEU A 404 -7.95 -0.62 18.02
C LEU A 404 -6.66 -0.14 17.37
N PRO A 405 -5.69 -1.03 17.13
CA PRO A 405 -4.47 -0.67 16.43
C PRO A 405 -4.78 -0.32 14.96
N PRO A 406 -3.95 0.51 14.31
CA PRO A 406 -4.08 0.79 12.88
C PRO A 406 -3.97 -0.51 12.07
N PRO A 407 -4.62 -0.59 10.90
CA PRO A 407 -4.54 -1.75 10.05
C PRO A 407 -3.15 -1.84 9.41
N VAL A 408 -2.75 -3.04 9.05
CA VAL A 408 -1.45 -3.30 8.40
C VAL A 408 -1.67 -3.48 6.91
N PRO A 409 -1.26 -2.50 6.07
CA PRO A 409 -1.29 -2.65 4.63
C PRO A 409 -0.08 -3.44 4.13
N ARG A 410 -0.31 -4.31 3.13
CA ARG A 410 0.72 -4.97 2.34
C ARG A 410 0.42 -4.77 0.88
N ASP A 411 1.40 -4.31 0.13
CA ASP A 411 1.28 -4.04 -1.29
C ASP A 411 2.22 -4.91 -2.11
N SER A 412 1.71 -5.40 -3.22
CA SER A 412 2.46 -6.04 -4.29
C SER A 412 1.93 -5.55 -5.64
N LEU A 413 2.64 -5.84 -6.73
CA LEU A 413 2.18 -5.45 -8.07
C LEU A 413 0.82 -6.06 -8.47
N THR A 414 0.43 -7.14 -7.85
CA THR A 414 -0.75 -7.94 -8.24
C THR A 414 -1.85 -8.01 -7.20
N GLU A 415 -1.56 -7.59 -5.98
CA GLU A 415 -2.50 -7.69 -4.87
C GLU A 415 -2.19 -6.66 -3.79
N PHE A 416 -3.23 -6.06 -3.25
CA PHE A 416 -3.18 -5.26 -2.03
C PHE A 416 -3.95 -5.96 -0.92
N GLU A 417 -3.33 -6.10 0.25
CA GLU A 417 -3.92 -6.70 1.45
C GLU A 417 -4.01 -5.66 2.57
N LEU A 418 -5.17 -5.55 3.19
CA LEU A 418 -5.37 -4.75 4.39
C LEU A 418 -5.79 -5.66 5.55
N THR A 419 -4.96 -5.72 6.60
CA THR A 419 -5.16 -6.58 7.75
C THR A 419 -5.55 -5.78 8.98
N PHE A 420 -6.70 -6.06 9.56
CA PHE A 420 -7.20 -5.52 10.83
C PHE A 420 -6.93 -6.52 11.95
N ALA A 421 -6.22 -6.11 12.99
CA ALA A 421 -6.05 -6.93 14.17
C ALA A 421 -7.37 -7.01 14.96
N ARG A 422 -7.68 -8.20 15.49
CA ARG A 422 -8.86 -8.42 16.31
C ARG A 422 -8.70 -7.75 17.66
N ARG A 423 -9.81 -7.24 18.23
CA ARG A 423 -9.85 -6.77 19.60
C ARG A 423 -9.42 -7.86 20.59
N ASN A 424 -8.39 -7.60 21.37
CA ASN A 424 -7.95 -8.51 22.41
C ASN A 424 -8.71 -8.20 23.72
N PRO A 425 -9.58 -9.11 24.22
CA PRO A 425 -10.35 -8.87 25.44
C PRO A 425 -9.50 -8.82 26.71
N THR A 426 -8.22 -9.23 26.64
CA THR A 426 -7.31 -9.25 27.79
C THR A 426 -6.42 -8.02 27.92
N THR A 427 -6.60 -6.99 27.09
CA THR A 427 -5.89 -5.71 27.27
C THR A 427 -6.71 -4.83 28.22
N PRO A 428 -6.41 -4.82 29.55
CA PRO A 428 -7.11 -3.91 30.45
C PRO A 428 -6.61 -2.49 30.20
N GLU A 429 -7.54 -1.54 30.05
CA GLU A 429 -7.51 -0.12 30.43
C GLU A 429 -6.15 0.63 30.58
N ARG A 430 -5.03 0.18 30.04
CA ARG A 430 -3.77 0.95 30.10
C ARG A 430 -3.68 2.10 29.09
N THR A 431 -4.68 2.27 28.24
CA THR A 431 -4.68 3.28 27.17
C THR A 431 -5.73 4.38 27.30
N ALA A 432 -6.53 4.38 28.37
CA ALA A 432 -7.49 5.48 28.61
C ALA A 432 -6.84 6.77 29.14
N ALA A 433 -5.51 6.79 29.36
CA ALA A 433 -4.79 7.94 29.87
C ALA A 433 -3.76 8.55 28.90
N SER A 434 -3.60 7.97 27.69
CA SER A 434 -2.69 8.48 26.69
C SER A 434 -3.45 8.75 25.39
N GLY A 435 -3.94 9.96 25.27
CA GLY A 435 -4.45 10.48 24.02
C GLY A 435 -3.31 10.54 23.01
N GLY A 436 -3.41 9.77 21.93
CA GLY A 436 -2.60 10.08 20.81
C GLY A 436 -1.99 8.88 20.10
N GLY A 437 -2.20 8.83 18.81
CA GLY A 437 -1.54 7.99 17.83
C GLY A 437 -0.02 7.92 18.02
N THR A 438 0.74 7.65 16.96
CA THR A 438 2.20 7.50 16.97
C THR A 438 2.93 8.62 17.75
N ARG A 439 2.40 9.85 17.67
CA ARG A 439 2.86 11.01 18.43
C ARG A 439 2.66 10.84 19.94
N GLY A 440 1.51 10.30 20.37
CA GLY A 440 1.24 10.02 21.80
C GLY A 440 2.19 8.98 22.37
N ARG A 441 2.49 7.90 21.62
CA ARG A 441 3.47 6.88 22.04
C ARG A 441 4.88 7.45 22.25
N VAL A 442 5.29 8.39 21.42
CA VAL A 442 6.55 9.12 21.58
C VAL A 442 6.55 9.94 22.87
N LEU A 443 5.47 10.66 23.16
CA LEU A 443 5.34 11.48 24.37
C LEU A 443 5.24 10.62 25.64
N ASP A 444 4.51 9.52 25.59
CA ASP A 444 4.37 8.60 26.73
C ASP A 444 5.70 7.92 27.06
N TYR A 445 6.44 7.49 26.05
CA TYR A 445 7.78 6.95 26.25
C TYR A 445 8.72 7.98 26.91
N LEU A 446 8.63 9.26 26.49
CA LEU A 446 9.42 10.35 27.11
C LEU A 446 8.97 10.69 28.53
N ARG A 447 7.69 10.51 28.87
CA ARG A 447 7.19 10.64 30.25
C ARG A 447 7.75 9.57 31.16
N GLU A 448 7.83 8.34 30.66
CA GLU A 448 8.30 7.17 31.43
C GLU A 448 9.83 7.16 31.59
N HIS A 449 10.57 7.52 30.55
CA HIS A 449 12.03 7.36 30.50
C HIS A 449 12.82 8.66 30.65
N ARG A 450 12.15 9.82 30.85
CA ARG A 450 12.71 11.16 30.98
C ARG A 450 13.49 11.68 29.78
N THR A 451 14.32 10.83 29.14
CA THR A 451 15.06 11.16 27.91
C THR A 451 15.12 9.93 27.00
N ALA A 452 15.04 10.14 25.68
CA ALA A 452 15.14 9.04 24.72
C ALA A 452 15.85 9.50 23.43
N SER A 453 16.56 8.59 22.78
CA SER A 453 17.12 8.76 21.43
C SER A 453 16.04 8.58 20.35
N SER A 454 16.31 9.02 19.12
CA SER A 454 15.40 8.76 17.99
C SER A 454 15.12 7.28 17.76
N ARG A 455 16.09 6.40 18.02
CA ARG A 455 15.95 4.94 17.88
C ARG A 455 15.00 4.35 18.94
N GLU A 456 15.15 4.74 20.20
CA GLU A 456 14.26 4.30 21.27
C GLU A 456 12.82 4.78 21.03
N LEU A 457 12.66 6.02 20.54
CA LEU A 457 11.36 6.58 20.18
C LEU A 457 10.74 5.90 18.94
N ALA A 458 11.56 5.51 17.95
CA ALA A 458 11.11 4.76 16.79
C ALA A 458 10.58 3.37 17.20
N GLY A 459 11.31 2.66 18.07
CA GLY A 459 10.87 1.39 18.63
C GLY A 459 9.58 1.51 19.44
N ALA A 460 9.47 2.51 20.30
CA ALA A 460 8.29 2.77 21.10
C ALA A 460 7.06 3.15 20.25
N ALA A 461 7.28 3.90 19.17
CA ALA A 461 6.24 4.34 18.27
C ALA A 461 5.85 3.29 17.22
N GLY A 462 6.68 2.24 17.02
CA GLY A 462 6.50 1.26 15.93
C GLY A 462 6.74 1.87 14.55
N LEU A 463 7.67 2.84 14.44
CA LEU A 463 8.00 3.55 13.21
C LEU A 463 9.43 3.29 12.75
N SER A 464 9.68 3.57 11.46
CA SER A 464 11.04 3.75 10.96
C SER A 464 11.71 4.99 11.58
N LEU A 465 13.05 5.04 11.59
CA LEU A 465 13.80 6.21 12.07
C LEU A 465 13.39 7.51 11.34
N ASN A 466 13.10 7.44 10.05
CA ASN A 466 12.66 8.61 9.28
C ASN A 466 11.24 9.04 9.66
N GLY A 467 10.34 8.08 9.91
CA GLY A 467 8.98 8.36 10.37
C GLY A 467 8.97 9.05 11.74
N VAL A 468 9.77 8.55 12.69
CA VAL A 468 9.83 9.16 14.03
C VAL A 468 10.56 10.51 14.02
N ARG A 469 11.59 10.71 13.17
CA ARG A 469 12.29 12.00 13.04
C ARG A 469 11.34 13.12 12.62
N ARG A 470 10.38 12.85 11.74
CA ARG A 470 9.36 13.83 11.38
C ARG A 470 8.54 14.26 12.59
N ILE A 471 8.03 13.32 13.36
CA ILE A 471 7.26 13.59 14.58
C ILE A 471 8.11 14.33 15.62
N ILE A 472 9.37 13.93 15.80
CA ILE A 472 10.31 14.60 16.70
C ILE A 472 10.52 16.06 16.29
N ASN A 473 10.71 16.34 15.01
CA ASN A 473 10.91 17.70 14.53
C ASN A 473 9.66 18.57 14.72
N GLU A 474 8.47 18.04 14.43
CA GLU A 474 7.19 18.70 14.71
C GLU A 474 7.04 19.04 16.19
N LEU A 475 7.32 18.06 17.07
CA LEU A 475 7.24 18.25 18.54
C LEU A 475 8.30 19.25 19.08
N VAL A 476 9.47 19.34 18.44
CA VAL A 476 10.50 20.34 18.79
C VAL A 476 10.08 21.72 18.32
N GLU A 477 9.54 21.85 17.11
CA GLU A 477 9.05 23.13 16.57
C GLU A 477 7.87 23.67 17.38
N GLU A 478 7.01 22.81 17.87
CA GLU A 478 5.90 23.17 18.75
C GLU A 478 6.33 23.45 20.22
N GLY A 479 7.60 23.20 20.55
CA GLY A 479 8.11 23.39 21.90
C GLY A 479 7.62 22.35 22.93
N VAL A 480 7.09 21.22 22.48
CA VAL A 480 6.61 20.13 23.37
C VAL A 480 7.76 19.30 23.91
N ILE A 481 8.77 19.08 23.07
CA ILE A 481 10.01 18.41 23.45
C ILE A 481 11.23 19.27 23.14
N VAL A 482 12.32 19.03 23.85
CA VAL A 482 13.58 19.74 23.62
C VAL A 482 14.72 18.75 23.39
N ARG A 483 15.67 19.17 22.56
CA ARG A 483 16.91 18.45 22.37
C ARG A 483 17.81 18.62 23.59
N THR A 484 18.49 17.54 23.99
CA THR A 484 19.40 17.58 25.14
C THR A 484 20.82 17.99 24.75
N GLU A 485 21.15 17.87 23.47
CA GLU A 485 22.47 18.16 22.92
C GLU A 485 22.36 19.17 21.76
N PRO A 486 23.45 19.83 21.36
CA PRO A 486 23.48 20.69 20.17
C PRO A 486 23.03 19.95 18.90
N LEU A 487 22.49 20.69 17.93
CA LEU A 487 22.14 20.19 16.61
C LEU A 487 23.28 19.35 16.02
N LYS A 488 22.97 18.14 15.55
CA LYS A 488 23.89 17.15 14.96
C LYS A 488 24.80 16.40 15.95
N SER A 489 24.51 16.41 17.26
CA SER A 489 25.25 15.57 18.20
C SER A 489 24.89 14.09 18.00
N PRO A 490 25.85 13.18 17.87
CA PRO A 490 25.60 11.72 17.79
C PRO A 490 25.01 11.16 19.11
N LYS A 491 25.11 11.92 20.21
CA LYS A 491 24.52 11.61 21.50
C LYS A 491 23.17 12.28 21.71
N GLN A 492 22.53 12.75 20.63
CA GLN A 492 21.25 13.46 20.72
C GLN A 492 20.18 12.61 21.39
N ARG A 493 19.61 13.17 22.44
CA ARG A 493 18.39 12.65 23.10
C ARG A 493 17.35 13.77 23.15
N TYR A 494 16.13 13.36 23.44
CA TYR A 494 14.99 14.27 23.51
C TYR A 494 14.35 14.12 24.89
N ARG A 495 13.80 15.20 25.43
CA ARG A 495 13.03 15.21 26.67
C ARG A 495 11.83 16.12 26.53
N LEU A 496 10.82 15.91 27.36
CA LEU A 496 9.69 16.82 27.43
C LEU A 496 10.18 18.20 27.94
N GLN A 497 9.60 19.24 27.36
CA GLN A 497 9.77 20.60 27.90
C GLN A 497 8.94 20.67 29.17
N GLY A 498 9.60 20.72 30.30
CA GLY A 498 9.00 20.80 31.64
C GLY A 498 8.52 22.19 31.97
#